data_bfda7d955e30e89fce97911b61fd8386
#
_entry.id   bfda7d955e30e89fce97911b61fd8386
#
_cell.length_a   1.000
_cell.length_b   1.000
_cell.length_c   1.000
_cell.angle_alpha   90.00
_cell.angle_beta   90.00
_cell.angle_gamma   90.00
#
_symmetry.space_group_name_H-M   'P 1'
#
loop_
_entity.id
_entity.type
_entity.pdbx_description
1 polymer ?
#
loop_
_entity_poly.entity_id
_entity_poly.type
_entity_poly.pdbx_seq_one_letter_code
_entity_poly.pdbx_strand_id
1 'polypeptide(L)'
;MDHIVYLEAYISENDYKKCGLLQLPLESLITYCVYKFCCPENIALTFVFVPRDPEKEEITVKVEDVKFTQDVIWQVSSCIYPVLINGDTVITGLCAVARHMSLHRTLPPSPHEHEDGILGFRRGCLQAPNEVSIWTKFCEVGLVKTTREILKLNSLQEVPVNLVRFENHLRKPIRVHNVFKLARDIKKKEFLKSKPNDQHEEKEESENVKKERVAKARKWKSSLSKEITIDSSVKIHELDISHQFAEGPFLTLADIVLMPLYYIIVNAFGEKFKSLLPLTSKWFKNVEQVPELEIVFNVLNSLEKKKLTIEEVIIPSAEDVSLYKRDPKRHNPRKRMFTKPEDIENALSSLVATMHIDVDDKDFKNRIEWNTVPDGANPSAGHLPDERMARKAQQLENLALAVQSIAKDGDLIVDFCSGSGHLGILIAHLLPGCTVILLENKEQSLLRARKRVHDMGLKNVYFFQCNLDFFIGKFDIGVGLHACGIASDLILDKCLKCDAKFVLCPCCYGSLQATDRLVYPRSKVFSSVSIDQYLTIGHAADQTHKECPLTIRGDWCMAIIDSDRLRLAEEYGYKVTLSRLKPLSCTPKNNLLIGVSA
;
A
#
# COMPACT_ATOMS: atom_id res chain seq x y z
N MET A 1 -2.18 6.28 25.47
CA MET A 1 -1.49 7.27 24.62
C MET A 1 -2.49 7.68 23.57
N ASP A 2 -2.71 8.97 23.41
CA ASP A 2 -3.70 9.47 22.48
C ASP A 2 -3.21 9.29 21.05
N HIS A 3 -4.09 8.82 20.18
CA HIS A 3 -3.82 8.80 18.76
C HIS A 3 -3.94 10.24 18.23
N ILE A 4 -3.01 10.67 17.40
CA ILE A 4 -3.02 12.02 16.83
C ILE A 4 -2.90 11.94 15.31
N VAL A 5 -3.85 12.57 14.62
CA VAL A 5 -3.79 12.81 13.17
C VAL A 5 -3.20 14.19 12.93
N TYR A 6 -2.17 14.24 12.09
CA TYR A 6 -1.53 15.47 11.63
C TYR A 6 -1.93 15.74 10.17
N LEU A 7 -2.41 16.94 9.92
CA LEU A 7 -2.81 17.42 8.61
C LEU A 7 -1.99 18.65 8.21
N GLU A 8 -1.65 18.74 6.95
CA GLU A 8 -0.98 19.89 6.36
C GLU A 8 -1.97 21.05 6.20
N ALA A 9 -1.56 22.27 6.58
CA ALA A 9 -2.28 23.51 6.34
C ALA A 9 -1.33 24.60 5.84
N TYR A 10 -1.79 25.46 4.92
CA TYR A 10 -1.01 26.53 4.29
C TYR A 10 -1.20 27.89 4.95
N ILE A 11 -1.92 27.91 6.04
CA ILE A 11 -2.17 29.11 6.85
C ILE A 11 -1.58 28.93 8.24
N SER A 12 -1.01 30.00 8.81
CA SER A 12 -0.55 30.00 10.19
C SER A 12 -1.72 30.03 11.18
N GLU A 13 -1.51 29.55 12.40
CA GLU A 13 -2.50 29.63 13.47
C GLU A 13 -2.97 31.08 13.74
N ASN A 14 -2.05 32.04 13.68
CA ASN A 14 -2.34 33.46 13.90
C ASN A 14 -3.24 34.04 12.81
N ASP A 15 -3.02 33.67 11.55
CA ASP A 15 -3.82 34.16 10.44
C ASP A 15 -5.17 33.45 10.38
N TYR A 16 -5.22 32.15 10.71
CA TYR A 16 -6.49 31.44 10.90
C TYR A 16 -7.37 32.08 11.98
N LYS A 17 -6.80 32.44 13.14
CA LYS A 17 -7.56 33.14 14.21
C LYS A 17 -8.13 34.48 13.77
N LYS A 18 -7.54 35.14 12.79
CA LYS A 18 -8.06 36.42 12.24
C LYS A 18 -9.19 36.23 11.24
N CYS A 19 -9.08 35.24 10.35
CA CYS A 19 -10.02 35.06 9.22
C CYS A 19 -11.03 33.92 9.42
N GLY A 20 -10.77 32.95 10.30
CA GLY A 20 -11.63 31.78 10.52
C GLY A 20 -11.66 30.80 9.33
N LEU A 21 -10.70 30.91 8.40
CA LEU A 21 -10.63 30.11 7.19
C LEU A 21 -9.35 29.29 7.17
N LEU A 22 -9.47 27.98 6.92
CA LEU A 22 -8.33 27.10 6.69
C LEU A 22 -7.99 27.06 5.18
N GLN A 23 -6.70 26.98 4.89
CA GLN A 23 -6.17 26.75 3.55
C GLN A 23 -5.48 25.37 3.55
N LEU A 24 -6.01 24.43 2.79
CA LEU A 24 -5.65 23.00 2.84
C LEU A 24 -5.35 22.45 1.44
N PRO A 25 -4.47 21.45 1.31
CA PRO A 25 -4.44 20.57 0.16
C PRO A 25 -5.62 19.59 0.18
N LEU A 26 -5.92 18.97 -0.96
CA LEU A 26 -7.02 18.01 -1.11
C LEU A 26 -6.90 16.84 -0.12
N GLU A 27 -5.71 16.31 0.10
CA GLU A 27 -5.47 15.19 1.01
C GLU A 27 -5.87 15.53 2.46
N SER A 28 -5.56 16.74 2.91
CA SER A 28 -5.97 17.23 4.24
C SER A 28 -7.48 17.45 4.31
N LEU A 29 -8.10 18.03 3.27
CA LEU A 29 -9.56 18.20 3.21
C LEU A 29 -10.29 16.85 3.28
N ILE A 30 -9.88 15.88 2.47
CA ILE A 30 -10.50 14.54 2.46
C ILE A 30 -10.36 13.88 3.84
N THR A 31 -9.14 13.91 4.41
CA THR A 31 -8.89 13.32 5.72
C THR A 31 -9.70 14.01 6.82
N TYR A 32 -9.85 15.32 6.75
CA TYR A 32 -10.71 16.07 7.65
C TYR A 32 -12.19 15.67 7.52
N CYS A 33 -12.69 15.49 6.29
CA CYS A 33 -14.05 15.00 6.04
C CYS A 33 -14.26 13.59 6.64
N VAL A 34 -13.30 12.68 6.47
CA VAL A 34 -13.33 11.34 7.09
C VAL A 34 -13.31 11.45 8.62
N TYR A 35 -12.50 12.33 9.17
CA TYR A 35 -12.44 12.57 10.62
C TYR A 35 -13.79 13.05 11.19
N LYS A 36 -14.44 14.01 10.52
CA LYS A 36 -15.78 14.50 10.89
C LYS A 36 -16.83 13.40 10.80
N PHE A 37 -16.80 12.57 9.76
CA PHE A 37 -17.71 11.45 9.61
C PHE A 37 -17.50 10.37 10.67
N CYS A 38 -16.25 10.03 10.99
CA CYS A 38 -15.94 8.98 11.97
C CYS A 38 -16.17 9.45 13.41
N CYS A 39 -15.99 10.73 13.70
CA CYS A 39 -16.07 11.32 15.03
C CYS A 39 -15.35 10.47 16.11
N PRO A 40 -14.06 10.14 15.94
CA PRO A 40 -13.37 9.17 16.78
C PRO A 40 -13.05 9.78 18.16
N GLU A 41 -13.46 9.13 19.25
CA GLU A 41 -13.24 9.65 20.63
C GLU A 41 -11.76 9.67 21.04
N ASN A 42 -10.98 8.69 20.58
CA ASN A 42 -9.60 8.48 21.03
C ASN A 42 -8.55 8.96 20.02
N ILE A 43 -8.94 9.77 19.05
CA ILE A 43 -8.04 10.32 18.04
C ILE A 43 -8.17 11.83 18.03
N ALA A 44 -7.13 12.53 18.43
CA ALA A 44 -7.02 13.97 18.28
C ALA A 44 -6.60 14.34 16.84
N LEU A 45 -7.08 15.48 16.35
CA LEU A 45 -6.66 16.03 15.06
C LEU A 45 -5.95 17.37 15.28
N THR A 46 -4.83 17.56 14.61
CA THR A 46 -4.06 18.80 14.66
C THR A 46 -3.55 19.17 13.27
N PHE A 47 -3.45 20.48 13.03
CA PHE A 47 -2.90 21.01 11.79
C PHE A 47 -1.45 21.44 11.99
N VAL A 48 -0.64 21.21 10.96
CA VAL A 48 0.76 21.64 10.87
C VAL A 48 0.85 22.70 9.79
N PHE A 49 1.36 23.87 10.14
CA PHE A 49 1.66 24.88 9.12
C PHE A 49 2.85 24.42 8.28
N VAL A 50 2.61 24.30 6.98
CA VAL A 50 3.63 23.96 5.98
C VAL A 50 3.63 25.05 4.91
N PRO A 51 4.79 25.56 4.46
CA PRO A 51 4.86 26.45 3.31
C PRO A 51 4.20 25.81 2.11
N ARG A 52 3.37 26.58 1.41
CA ARG A 52 2.64 26.08 0.23
C ARG A 52 3.60 25.55 -0.83
N ASP A 53 3.36 24.32 -1.25
CA ASP A 53 3.98 23.76 -2.45
C ASP A 53 3.27 24.35 -3.69
N PRO A 54 3.98 25.02 -4.61
CA PRO A 54 3.38 25.60 -5.83
C PRO A 54 2.66 24.57 -6.71
N GLU A 55 3.06 23.30 -6.64
CA GLU A 55 2.45 22.21 -7.41
C GLU A 55 1.12 21.73 -6.82
N LYS A 56 0.87 22.01 -5.54
CA LYS A 56 -0.39 21.68 -4.87
C LYS A 56 -1.40 22.83 -4.95
N GLU A 57 -2.67 22.45 -4.95
CA GLU A 57 -3.81 23.36 -4.85
C GLU A 57 -3.96 23.90 -3.44
N GLU A 58 -4.69 24.99 -3.33
CA GLU A 58 -5.11 25.59 -2.08
C GLU A 58 -6.63 25.61 -2.02
N ILE A 59 -7.18 24.87 -1.07
CA ILE A 59 -8.63 24.82 -0.83
C ILE A 59 -8.93 25.59 0.43
N THR A 60 -9.73 26.63 0.30
CA THR A 60 -10.21 27.43 1.42
C THR A 60 -11.50 26.83 1.98
N VAL A 61 -11.52 26.53 3.27
CA VAL A 61 -12.67 25.93 3.96
C VAL A 61 -12.92 26.64 5.31
N LYS A 62 -14.18 26.84 5.65
CA LYS A 62 -14.57 27.34 6.97
C LYS A 62 -14.68 26.17 7.92
N VAL A 63 -13.89 26.19 8.99
CA VAL A 63 -13.84 25.15 10.01
C VAL A 63 -13.77 25.81 11.37
N GLU A 64 -14.44 25.25 12.35
CA GLU A 64 -14.41 25.71 13.74
C GLU A 64 -13.56 24.75 14.60
N ASP A 65 -13.04 25.24 15.73
CA ASP A 65 -12.30 24.49 16.75
C ASP A 65 -11.04 23.77 16.20
N VAL A 66 -10.25 24.49 15.43
CA VAL A 66 -9.00 23.99 14.85
C VAL A 66 -7.86 24.08 15.85
N LYS A 67 -7.13 22.98 16.02
CA LYS A 67 -5.89 22.94 16.78
C LYS A 67 -4.69 22.94 15.83
N PHE A 68 -3.71 23.77 16.14
CA PHE A 68 -2.42 23.79 15.44
C PHE A 68 -1.31 23.29 16.36
N THR A 69 -0.26 22.72 15.76
CA THR A 69 1.01 22.46 16.44
C THR A 69 2.17 22.99 15.64
N GLN A 70 3.16 23.52 16.35
CA GLN A 70 4.46 23.91 15.80
C GLN A 70 5.52 22.84 16.10
N ASP A 71 5.32 22.08 17.17
CA ASP A 71 6.22 21.01 17.61
C ASP A 71 5.87 19.70 16.90
N VAL A 72 6.49 19.48 15.75
CA VAL A 72 6.32 18.28 14.95
C VAL A 72 7.43 17.30 15.26
N ILE A 73 7.08 16.15 15.83
CA ILE A 73 8.05 15.07 16.10
C ILE A 73 8.65 14.53 14.79
N TRP A 74 9.89 14.05 14.86
CA TRP A 74 10.63 13.61 13.67
C TRP A 74 9.91 12.50 12.88
N GLN A 75 9.16 11.65 13.54
CA GLN A 75 8.39 10.59 12.89
C GLN A 75 7.34 11.16 11.93
N VAL A 76 6.69 12.24 12.31
CA VAL A 76 5.69 12.93 11.47
C VAL A 76 6.36 13.66 10.31
N SER A 77 7.44 14.42 10.60
CA SER A 77 8.18 15.15 9.57
C SER A 77 8.92 14.24 8.57
N SER A 78 9.07 12.96 8.91
CA SER A 78 9.62 11.95 8.01
C SER A 78 8.61 11.38 7.01
N CYS A 79 7.37 11.87 7.00
CA CYS A 79 6.29 11.33 6.18
C CYS A 79 5.54 12.43 5.44
N ILE A 80 4.93 12.05 4.31
CA ILE A 80 3.96 12.89 3.59
C ILE A 80 2.62 12.84 4.33
N TYR A 81 2.00 14.02 4.55
CA TYR A 81 0.69 14.11 5.17
C TYR A 81 -0.42 13.51 4.28
N PRO A 82 -1.49 12.95 4.88
CA PRO A 82 -1.80 12.88 6.30
C PRO A 82 -0.95 11.85 7.05
N VAL A 83 -0.63 12.13 8.31
CA VAL A 83 0.13 11.24 9.20
C VAL A 83 -0.65 11.02 10.49
N LEU A 84 -0.71 9.77 10.94
CA LEU A 84 -1.32 9.39 12.22
C LEU A 84 -0.29 8.70 13.10
N ILE A 85 -0.18 9.13 14.33
CA ILE A 85 0.64 8.49 15.36
C ILE A 85 -0.26 7.69 16.30
N ASN A 86 0.14 6.43 16.51
CA ASN A 86 -0.47 5.51 17.48
C ASN A 86 0.63 4.87 18.32
N GLY A 87 1.04 5.54 19.39
CA GLY A 87 2.15 5.09 20.23
C GLY A 87 3.48 5.07 19.46
N ASP A 88 4.01 3.88 19.25
CA ASP A 88 5.24 3.62 18.48
C ASP A 88 5.01 3.42 16.97
N THR A 89 3.77 3.51 16.52
CA THR A 89 3.38 3.25 15.13
C THR A 89 2.98 4.56 14.43
N VAL A 90 3.61 4.78 13.29
CA VAL A 90 3.30 5.86 12.33
C VAL A 90 2.49 5.27 11.19
N ILE A 91 1.35 5.87 10.87
CA ILE A 91 0.51 5.49 9.74
C ILE A 91 0.45 6.67 8.80
N THR A 92 0.80 6.49 7.54
CA THR A 92 0.72 7.57 6.54
C THR A 92 0.14 7.07 5.22
N GLY A 93 -0.45 8.01 4.48
CA GLY A 93 -1.24 7.78 3.29
C GLY A 93 -2.74 7.92 3.56
N LEU A 94 -3.42 8.57 2.63
CA LEU A 94 -4.83 8.95 2.76
C LEU A 94 -5.73 7.76 3.15
N CYS A 95 -5.63 6.65 2.40
CA CYS A 95 -6.47 5.48 2.64
C CYS A 95 -6.11 4.74 3.94
N ALA A 96 -4.83 4.66 4.30
CA ALA A 96 -4.38 3.99 5.51
C ALA A 96 -4.83 4.75 6.77
N VAL A 97 -4.65 6.07 6.78
CA VAL A 97 -5.11 6.96 7.87
C VAL A 97 -6.64 6.93 7.99
N ALA A 98 -7.36 7.05 6.86
CA ALA A 98 -8.82 6.98 6.82
C ALA A 98 -9.36 5.64 7.38
N ARG A 99 -8.75 4.51 7.01
CA ARG A 99 -9.09 3.19 7.56
C ARG A 99 -8.86 3.11 9.06
N HIS A 100 -7.73 3.64 9.55
CA HIS A 100 -7.46 3.63 10.99
C HIS A 100 -8.50 4.44 11.77
N MET A 101 -8.85 5.64 11.29
CA MET A 101 -9.92 6.44 11.90
C MET A 101 -11.27 5.70 11.90
N SER A 102 -11.59 4.99 10.82
CA SER A 102 -12.84 4.21 10.70
C SER A 102 -12.93 3.05 11.70
N LEU A 103 -11.80 2.47 12.12
CA LEU A 103 -11.77 1.45 13.17
C LEU A 103 -12.10 2.01 14.57
N HIS A 104 -11.94 3.30 14.75
CA HIS A 104 -12.20 4.03 16.01
C HIS A 104 -13.49 4.88 15.94
N ARG A 105 -14.34 4.65 14.95
CA ARG A 105 -15.61 5.36 14.79
C ARG A 105 -16.54 5.07 15.96
N THR A 106 -17.13 6.12 16.52
CA THR A 106 -18.07 6.04 17.65
C THR A 106 -19.52 6.04 17.23
N LEU A 107 -19.83 6.63 16.07
CA LEU A 107 -21.19 6.68 15.56
C LEU A 107 -21.68 5.29 15.14
N PRO A 108 -22.97 4.95 15.40
CA PRO A 108 -23.55 3.68 15.00
C PRO A 108 -23.49 3.51 13.47
N PRO A 109 -23.45 2.25 12.98
CA PRO A 109 -23.51 2.00 11.54
C PRO A 109 -24.82 2.55 10.94
N SER A 110 -24.73 3.15 9.75
CA SER A 110 -25.87 3.56 8.96
C SER A 110 -26.64 2.34 8.40
N PRO A 111 -27.95 2.44 8.18
CA PRO A 111 -28.72 1.41 7.46
C PRO A 111 -28.17 1.12 6.05
N HIS A 112 -27.42 2.04 5.49
CA HIS A 112 -26.76 1.89 4.18
C HIS A 112 -25.45 1.12 4.23
N GLU A 113 -24.90 0.86 5.44
CA GLU A 113 -23.63 0.16 5.62
C GLU A 113 -23.83 -1.37 5.71
N HIS A 114 -22.74 -2.11 5.46
CA HIS A 114 -22.68 -3.53 5.80
C HIS A 114 -22.65 -3.72 7.33
N GLU A 115 -23.03 -4.91 7.85
CA GLU A 115 -22.95 -5.21 9.29
C GLU A 115 -21.54 -5.08 9.88
N ASP A 116 -20.50 -5.25 9.05
CA ASP A 116 -19.10 -5.00 9.45
C ASP A 116 -18.74 -3.50 9.48
N GLY A 117 -19.72 -2.61 9.27
CA GLY A 117 -19.59 -1.16 9.24
C GLY A 117 -19.03 -0.61 7.94
N ILE A 118 -18.56 0.65 7.98
CA ILE A 118 -18.10 1.43 6.82
C ILE A 118 -16.92 0.79 6.05
N LEU A 119 -16.17 -0.11 6.67
CA LEU A 119 -15.12 -0.87 6.00
C LEU A 119 -15.66 -2.02 5.13
N GLY A 120 -16.98 -2.20 5.09
CA GLY A 120 -17.68 -3.15 4.26
C GLY A 120 -17.37 -4.60 4.59
N PHE A 121 -17.81 -5.50 3.72
CA PHE A 121 -17.70 -6.95 3.91
C PHE A 121 -16.28 -7.38 4.28
N ARG A 122 -16.12 -8.01 5.45
CA ARG A 122 -14.85 -8.44 6.07
C ARG A 122 -13.84 -7.31 6.25
N ARG A 123 -14.33 -6.10 6.41
CA ARG A 123 -13.51 -4.88 6.57
C ARG A 123 -12.49 -4.71 5.43
N GLY A 124 -12.87 -5.10 4.21
CA GLY A 124 -11.97 -5.17 3.05
C GLY A 124 -11.82 -3.86 2.27
N CYS A 125 -12.66 -2.85 2.51
CA CYS A 125 -12.62 -1.58 1.79
C CYS A 125 -11.25 -0.90 1.95
N LEU A 126 -10.63 -0.53 0.83
CA LEU A 126 -9.31 0.14 0.76
C LEU A 126 -8.19 -0.52 1.60
N GLN A 127 -8.31 -1.83 1.87
CA GLN A 127 -7.34 -2.56 2.69
C GLN A 127 -6.02 -2.81 1.98
N ALA A 128 -6.07 -3.09 0.68
CA ALA A 128 -4.86 -3.32 -0.10
C ALA A 128 -4.18 -1.98 -0.41
N PRO A 129 -2.86 -1.86 -0.21
CA PRO A 129 -2.15 -0.61 -0.49
C PRO A 129 -2.19 -0.25 -1.99
N ASN A 130 -2.00 1.03 -2.29
CA ASN A 130 -2.13 1.57 -3.65
C ASN A 130 -1.15 0.96 -4.66
N GLU A 131 -0.02 0.44 -4.19
CA GLU A 131 0.99 -0.24 -5.02
C GLU A 131 0.47 -1.56 -5.62
N VAL A 132 -0.49 -2.22 -4.97
CA VAL A 132 -1.02 -3.52 -5.39
C VAL A 132 -2.50 -3.48 -5.76
N SER A 133 -3.20 -2.39 -5.49
CA SER A 133 -4.62 -2.21 -5.76
C SER A 133 -4.85 -1.00 -6.68
N ILE A 134 -5.35 -1.26 -7.89
CA ILE A 134 -5.76 -0.18 -8.81
C ILE A 134 -6.84 0.69 -8.16
N TRP A 135 -7.75 0.07 -7.42
CA TRP A 135 -8.83 0.77 -6.73
C TRP A 135 -8.32 1.75 -5.67
N THR A 136 -7.46 1.26 -4.76
CA THR A 136 -6.85 2.13 -3.75
C THR A 136 -6.01 3.23 -4.39
N LYS A 137 -5.24 2.89 -5.45
CA LYS A 137 -4.47 3.88 -6.23
C LYS A 137 -5.39 4.92 -6.88
N PHE A 138 -6.55 4.52 -7.37
CA PHE A 138 -7.54 5.44 -7.92
C PHE A 138 -8.04 6.42 -6.85
N CYS A 139 -8.46 5.91 -5.68
CA CYS A 139 -9.00 6.72 -4.59
C CYS A 139 -7.95 7.66 -3.96
N GLU A 140 -6.72 7.18 -3.76
CA GLU A 140 -5.67 7.88 -3.01
C GLU A 140 -4.83 8.83 -3.87
N VAL A 141 -4.62 8.46 -5.14
CA VAL A 141 -3.69 9.18 -6.03
C VAL A 141 -4.38 9.64 -7.31
N GLY A 142 -5.08 8.74 -7.99
CA GLY A 142 -5.57 8.99 -9.34
C GLY A 142 -6.62 10.10 -9.40
N LEU A 143 -7.65 10.03 -8.57
CA LEU A 143 -8.72 11.02 -8.56
C LEU A 143 -8.29 12.32 -7.88
N VAL A 144 -7.43 12.26 -6.86
CA VAL A 144 -6.84 13.45 -6.23
C VAL A 144 -6.07 14.27 -7.27
N LYS A 145 -5.19 13.62 -8.05
CA LYS A 145 -4.46 14.26 -9.15
C LYS A 145 -5.40 14.89 -10.19
N THR A 146 -6.42 14.13 -10.60
CA THR A 146 -7.42 14.60 -11.57
C THR A 146 -8.18 15.83 -11.05
N THR A 147 -8.60 15.84 -9.79
CA THR A 147 -9.28 17.00 -9.18
C THR A 147 -8.36 18.21 -9.12
N ARG A 148 -7.08 17.99 -8.78
CA ARG A 148 -6.03 19.04 -8.79
C ARG A 148 -5.86 19.67 -10.17
N GLU A 149 -5.84 18.85 -11.21
CA GLU A 149 -5.78 19.30 -12.59
C GLU A 149 -7.04 20.12 -12.98
N ILE A 150 -8.24 19.64 -12.64
CA ILE A 150 -9.51 20.35 -12.87
C ILE A 150 -9.52 21.73 -12.18
N LEU A 151 -9.01 21.84 -10.97
CA LEU A 151 -8.93 23.11 -10.24
C LEU A 151 -8.01 24.13 -10.91
N LYS A 152 -7.06 23.71 -11.74
CA LYS A 152 -6.17 24.60 -12.51
C LYS A 152 -6.81 25.08 -13.82
N LEU A 153 -7.85 24.40 -14.34
CA LEU A 153 -8.49 24.72 -15.62
C LEU A 153 -9.49 25.88 -15.51
N ASN A 154 -9.69 26.62 -16.60
CA ASN A 154 -10.80 27.56 -16.77
C ASN A 154 -11.87 27.02 -17.71
N SER A 155 -11.48 26.18 -18.67
CA SER A 155 -12.38 25.52 -19.61
C SER A 155 -12.02 24.03 -19.73
N LEU A 156 -13.02 23.21 -20.09
CA LEU A 156 -12.86 21.79 -20.30
C LEU A 156 -13.08 21.45 -21.79
N GLN A 157 -12.09 20.83 -22.41
CA GLN A 157 -12.16 20.37 -23.81
C GLN A 157 -12.28 18.83 -23.89
N GLU A 158 -11.76 18.13 -22.89
CA GLU A 158 -11.79 16.66 -22.80
C GLU A 158 -12.09 16.23 -21.37
N VAL A 159 -12.97 15.25 -21.20
CA VAL A 159 -13.27 14.67 -19.87
C VAL A 159 -12.04 13.92 -19.36
N PRO A 160 -11.52 14.23 -18.17
CA PRO A 160 -10.39 13.50 -17.59
C PRO A 160 -10.63 12.00 -17.56
N VAL A 161 -9.65 11.23 -18.04
CA VAL A 161 -9.77 9.78 -18.23
C VAL A 161 -10.16 9.03 -16.96
N ASN A 162 -9.75 9.50 -15.78
CA ASN A 162 -10.11 8.85 -14.51
C ASN A 162 -11.61 8.98 -14.20
N LEU A 163 -12.28 10.05 -14.64
CA LEU A 163 -13.74 10.18 -14.49
C LEU A 163 -14.46 9.19 -15.40
N VAL A 164 -13.98 8.99 -16.63
CA VAL A 164 -14.51 7.98 -17.55
C VAL A 164 -14.27 6.56 -17.02
N ARG A 165 -13.12 6.32 -16.40
CA ARG A 165 -12.83 5.03 -15.74
C ARG A 165 -13.79 4.72 -14.60
N PHE A 166 -14.15 5.72 -13.78
CA PHE A 166 -15.13 5.53 -12.71
C PHE A 166 -16.54 5.30 -13.24
N GLU A 167 -16.95 6.03 -14.27
CA GLU A 167 -18.22 5.80 -14.98
C GLU A 167 -18.29 4.36 -15.53
N ASN A 168 -17.22 3.87 -16.16
CA ASN A 168 -17.11 2.50 -16.65
C ASN A 168 -17.09 1.47 -15.51
N HIS A 169 -16.46 1.80 -14.38
CA HIS A 169 -16.47 0.95 -13.19
C HIS A 169 -17.88 0.73 -12.66
N LEU A 170 -18.70 1.79 -12.55
CA LEU A 170 -20.09 1.70 -12.10
C LEU A 170 -20.99 0.96 -13.08
N ARG A 171 -20.65 0.94 -14.38
CA ARG A 171 -21.38 0.18 -15.42
C ARG A 171 -21.13 -1.31 -15.32
N LYS A 172 -19.99 -1.74 -14.81
CA LYS A 172 -19.59 -3.15 -14.75
C LYS A 172 -20.15 -3.84 -13.52
N PRO A 173 -20.34 -5.16 -13.58
CA PRO A 173 -20.69 -5.95 -12.39
C PRO A 173 -19.66 -5.76 -11.29
N ILE A 174 -20.13 -5.78 -10.05
CA ILE A 174 -19.30 -5.65 -8.86
C ILE A 174 -18.19 -6.72 -8.85
N ARG A 175 -16.95 -6.31 -8.68
CA ARG A 175 -15.77 -7.19 -8.64
C ARG A 175 -14.90 -6.99 -7.39
N VAL A 176 -15.53 -6.61 -6.27
CA VAL A 176 -14.81 -6.51 -5.00
C VAL A 176 -14.12 -7.83 -4.64
N HIS A 177 -13.05 -7.73 -3.88
CA HIS A 177 -12.41 -8.92 -3.33
C HIS A 177 -13.43 -9.76 -2.56
N ASN A 178 -13.51 -11.06 -2.87
CA ASN A 178 -14.51 -11.99 -2.30
C ASN A 178 -15.98 -11.74 -2.72
N VAL A 179 -16.25 -11.14 -3.88
CA VAL A 179 -17.63 -10.90 -4.36
C VAL A 179 -18.56 -12.12 -4.27
N PHE A 180 -18.07 -13.33 -4.59
CA PHE A 180 -18.86 -14.58 -4.45
C PHE A 180 -19.19 -14.92 -2.99
N LYS A 181 -18.33 -14.53 -2.04
CA LYS A 181 -18.61 -14.71 -0.61
C LYS A 181 -19.61 -13.67 -0.12
N LEU A 182 -19.51 -12.44 -0.60
CA LEU A 182 -20.48 -11.37 -0.35
C LEU A 182 -21.86 -11.77 -0.87
N ALA A 183 -21.95 -12.25 -2.12
CA ALA A 183 -23.22 -12.71 -2.71
C ALA A 183 -23.87 -13.86 -1.90
N ARG A 184 -23.06 -14.81 -1.44
CA ARG A 184 -23.54 -15.90 -0.56
C ARG A 184 -24.05 -15.38 0.77
N ASP A 185 -23.37 -14.39 1.34
CA ASP A 185 -23.76 -13.78 2.61
C ASP A 185 -25.12 -13.05 2.48
N ILE A 186 -25.29 -12.24 1.43
CA ILE A 186 -26.55 -11.55 1.12
C ILE A 186 -27.69 -12.56 0.97
N LYS A 187 -27.56 -13.57 0.10
CA LYS A 187 -28.59 -14.59 -0.12
C LYS A 187 -28.93 -15.37 1.14
N LYS A 188 -27.94 -15.65 1.99
CA LYS A 188 -28.16 -16.31 3.27
C LYS A 188 -28.99 -15.46 4.23
N LYS A 189 -28.75 -14.16 4.29
CA LYS A 189 -29.53 -13.23 5.12
C LYS A 189 -30.97 -13.08 4.62
N GLU A 190 -31.15 -13.00 3.31
CA GLU A 190 -32.51 -13.01 2.68
C GLU A 190 -33.28 -14.27 3.02
N PHE A 191 -32.65 -15.43 2.90
CA PHE A 191 -33.27 -16.71 3.25
C PHE A 191 -33.63 -16.82 4.73
N LEU A 192 -32.80 -16.29 5.64
CA LEU A 192 -33.10 -16.27 7.08
C LEU A 192 -34.26 -15.32 7.41
N LYS A 193 -34.38 -14.21 6.71
CA LYS A 193 -35.48 -13.24 6.87
C LYS A 193 -36.83 -13.79 6.32
N SER A 194 -36.79 -14.69 5.33
CA SER A 194 -37.98 -15.28 4.73
C SER A 194 -38.59 -16.44 5.53
N LYS A 195 -37.90 -16.94 6.59
CA LYS A 195 -38.47 -17.97 7.48
C LYS A 195 -39.23 -17.32 8.62
N PRO A 196 -40.48 -17.78 8.95
CA PRO A 196 -41.20 -17.27 10.10
C PRO A 196 -40.45 -17.54 11.40
N ASN A 197 -40.51 -16.57 12.33
CA ASN A 197 -39.95 -16.68 13.68
C ASN A 197 -40.66 -17.82 14.45
N ASP A 198 -40.09 -19.01 14.50
CA ASP A 198 -40.41 -19.96 15.55
C ASP A 198 -39.72 -19.46 16.84
N GLN A 199 -40.52 -18.81 17.69
CA GLN A 199 -40.10 -18.41 19.03
C GLN A 199 -39.76 -19.67 19.84
N HIS A 200 -38.49 -19.87 20.10
CA HIS A 200 -38.05 -20.84 21.09
C HIS A 200 -37.82 -20.11 22.44
N GLU A 201 -38.71 -20.44 23.40
CA GLU A 201 -38.50 -20.16 24.83
C GLU A 201 -37.20 -20.78 25.30
N GLU A 202 -36.34 -19.96 25.91
CA GLU A 202 -35.12 -20.43 26.59
C GLU A 202 -35.51 -21.19 27.86
N LYS A 203 -35.44 -22.55 27.82
CA LYS A 203 -35.41 -23.42 28.99
C LYS A 203 -33.95 -23.73 29.32
N GLU A 204 -33.59 -23.63 30.60
CA GLU A 204 -32.27 -24.09 31.12
C GLU A 204 -32.05 -25.57 30.79
N GLU A 205 -31.07 -25.88 29.99
CA GLU A 205 -30.74 -27.21 29.49
C GLU A 205 -29.43 -27.77 30.05
N SER A 206 -29.40 -29.09 30.31
CA SER A 206 -28.24 -29.84 30.76
C SER A 206 -27.09 -29.87 29.73
N GLU A 207 -25.83 -30.05 30.18
CA GLU A 207 -24.62 -30.04 29.32
C GLU A 207 -24.65 -31.02 28.14
N ASN A 208 -25.33 -32.16 28.27
CA ASN A 208 -25.46 -33.14 27.19
C ASN A 208 -26.37 -32.65 26.06
N VAL A 209 -27.43 -31.90 26.39
CA VAL A 209 -28.33 -31.30 25.40
C VAL A 209 -27.63 -30.17 24.66
N LYS A 210 -26.76 -29.40 25.35
CA LYS A 210 -25.91 -28.38 24.68
C LYS A 210 -24.95 -28.98 23.66
N LYS A 211 -24.33 -30.16 23.96
CA LYS A 211 -23.44 -30.86 23.00
C LYS A 211 -24.20 -31.38 21.78
N GLU A 212 -25.40 -31.94 21.95
CA GLU A 212 -26.25 -32.39 20.84
C GLU A 212 -26.78 -31.22 19.99
N ARG A 213 -27.14 -30.08 20.62
CA ARG A 213 -27.54 -28.87 19.89
C ARG A 213 -26.40 -28.29 19.08
N VAL A 214 -25.18 -28.25 19.62
CA VAL A 214 -23.99 -27.80 18.87
C VAL A 214 -23.69 -28.72 17.70
N ALA A 215 -23.86 -30.04 17.84
CA ALA A 215 -23.68 -31.00 16.77
C ALA A 215 -24.79 -30.87 15.71
N LYS A 216 -26.07 -30.69 16.13
CA LYS A 216 -27.22 -30.41 15.22
C LYS A 216 -27.05 -29.07 14.52
N ALA A 217 -26.58 -28.00 15.23
CA ALA A 217 -26.33 -26.70 14.64
C ALA A 217 -25.15 -26.72 13.64
N ARG A 218 -24.12 -27.54 13.88
CA ARG A 218 -23.04 -27.78 12.91
C ARG A 218 -23.53 -28.53 11.68
N LYS A 219 -24.38 -29.54 11.85
CA LYS A 219 -24.98 -30.32 10.77
C LYS A 219 -25.98 -29.46 9.95
N TRP A 220 -26.71 -28.57 10.61
CA TRP A 220 -27.64 -27.63 9.97
C TRP A 220 -26.88 -26.53 9.20
N LYS A 221 -25.79 -25.97 9.78
CA LYS A 221 -24.89 -25.05 9.07
C LYS A 221 -24.26 -25.69 7.84
N SER A 222 -23.94 -26.98 7.88
CA SER A 222 -23.40 -27.70 6.72
C SER A 222 -24.44 -27.98 5.65
N SER A 223 -25.71 -28.19 6.01
CA SER A 223 -26.81 -28.36 5.04
C SER A 223 -27.21 -27.04 4.37
N LEU A 224 -27.33 -25.95 5.15
CA LEU A 224 -27.58 -24.61 4.57
C LEU A 224 -26.44 -24.16 3.65
N SER A 225 -25.19 -24.50 3.97
CA SER A 225 -24.07 -24.18 3.10
C SER A 225 -24.06 -24.95 1.79
N LYS A 226 -24.76 -26.08 1.72
CA LYS A 226 -24.94 -26.88 0.49
C LYS A 226 -26.10 -26.38 -0.37
N GLU A 227 -27.16 -25.83 0.24
CA GLU A 227 -28.33 -25.30 -0.48
C GLU A 227 -28.05 -23.92 -1.12
N ILE A 228 -27.10 -23.12 -0.57
CA ILE A 228 -26.72 -21.80 -1.09
C ILE A 228 -25.29 -21.90 -1.64
N THR A 229 -25.06 -22.81 -2.57
CA THR A 229 -23.78 -22.88 -3.28
C THR A 229 -23.81 -21.92 -4.48
N ILE A 230 -23.15 -20.76 -4.32
CA ILE A 230 -22.69 -20.00 -5.48
C ILE A 230 -21.32 -20.55 -5.83
N ASP A 231 -21.26 -21.40 -6.85
CA ASP A 231 -20.02 -21.93 -7.37
C ASP A 231 -19.23 -20.80 -8.07
N SER A 232 -17.91 -20.93 -8.09
CA SER A 232 -17.00 -20.04 -8.83
C SER A 232 -17.21 -20.11 -10.36
N SER A 233 -17.95 -21.09 -10.87
CA SER A 233 -18.39 -21.19 -12.26
C SER A 233 -19.51 -20.19 -12.63
N VAL A 234 -20.28 -19.71 -11.64
CA VAL A 234 -21.32 -18.67 -11.86
C VAL A 234 -20.67 -17.39 -12.33
N LYS A 235 -21.15 -16.84 -13.44
CA LYS A 235 -20.60 -15.58 -13.94
C LYS A 235 -20.99 -14.42 -13.01
N ILE A 236 -20.07 -13.46 -12.85
CA ILE A 236 -20.24 -12.36 -11.88
C ILE A 236 -21.53 -11.56 -12.13
N HIS A 237 -21.94 -11.38 -13.39
CA HIS A 237 -23.17 -10.66 -13.72
C HIS A 237 -24.47 -11.42 -13.35
N GLU A 238 -24.36 -12.71 -13.04
CA GLU A 238 -25.49 -13.53 -12.59
C GLU A 238 -25.67 -13.48 -11.05
N LEU A 239 -24.79 -12.76 -10.34
CA LEU A 239 -24.86 -12.66 -8.88
C LEU A 239 -25.94 -11.70 -8.38
N ASP A 240 -26.57 -10.94 -9.27
CA ASP A 240 -27.65 -9.98 -8.99
C ASP A 240 -27.29 -8.96 -7.88
N ILE A 241 -26.07 -8.43 -7.96
CA ILE A 241 -25.60 -7.38 -7.07
C ILE A 241 -25.27 -6.15 -7.91
N SER A 242 -25.94 -5.03 -7.64
CA SER A 242 -25.77 -3.77 -8.37
C SER A 242 -25.00 -2.73 -7.56
N HIS A 243 -24.36 -1.80 -8.26
CA HIS A 243 -23.77 -0.61 -7.66
C HIS A 243 -24.86 0.38 -7.22
N GLN A 244 -25.04 0.52 -5.91
CA GLN A 244 -25.69 1.68 -5.30
C GLN A 244 -24.65 2.70 -4.84
N PHE A 245 -23.51 2.19 -4.36
CA PHE A 245 -22.34 2.92 -3.93
C PHE A 245 -21.10 2.48 -4.71
N ALA A 246 -19.94 3.10 -4.46
CA ALA A 246 -18.71 2.89 -5.24
C ALA A 246 -18.25 1.42 -5.27
N GLU A 247 -18.36 0.70 -4.16
CA GLU A 247 -17.94 -0.70 -4.04
C GLU A 247 -19.08 -1.71 -4.18
N GLY A 248 -20.34 -1.27 -4.26
CA GLY A 248 -21.46 -2.20 -4.40
C GLY A 248 -22.75 -1.69 -3.77
N PRO A 249 -23.53 -2.57 -3.10
CA PRO A 249 -24.82 -2.21 -2.56
C PRO A 249 -24.75 -1.43 -1.25
N PHE A 250 -23.58 -1.39 -0.59
CA PHE A 250 -23.39 -0.76 0.71
C PHE A 250 -22.48 0.46 0.63
N LEU A 251 -22.80 1.48 1.45
CA LEU A 251 -21.92 2.61 1.70
C LEU A 251 -20.61 2.10 2.32
N THR A 252 -19.49 2.55 1.79
CA THR A 252 -18.15 2.17 2.26
C THR A 252 -17.25 3.39 2.45
N LEU A 253 -16.12 3.19 3.11
CA LEU A 253 -15.11 4.24 3.28
C LEU A 253 -14.65 4.85 1.95
N ALA A 254 -14.68 4.07 0.87
CA ALA A 254 -14.35 4.58 -0.47
C ALA A 254 -15.28 5.71 -0.90
N ASP A 255 -16.58 5.62 -0.58
CA ASP A 255 -17.55 6.67 -0.88
C ASP A 255 -17.22 7.96 -0.13
N ILE A 256 -16.82 7.85 1.14
CA ILE A 256 -16.45 9.01 1.97
C ILE A 256 -15.17 9.68 1.47
N VAL A 257 -14.21 8.88 1.01
CA VAL A 257 -12.93 9.39 0.44
C VAL A 257 -13.16 10.06 -0.91
N LEU A 258 -14.03 9.50 -1.74
CA LEU A 258 -14.31 10.03 -3.08
C LEU A 258 -15.24 11.26 -3.06
N MET A 259 -16.12 11.34 -2.07
CA MET A 259 -17.17 12.36 -2.00
C MET A 259 -16.65 13.80 -2.05
N PRO A 260 -15.61 14.23 -1.29
CA PRO A 260 -15.10 15.60 -1.36
C PRO A 260 -14.57 15.97 -2.76
N LEU A 261 -13.91 15.03 -3.42
CA LEU A 261 -13.38 15.20 -4.77
C LEU A 261 -14.51 15.38 -5.78
N TYR A 262 -15.51 14.50 -5.74
CA TYR A 262 -16.66 14.59 -6.63
C TYR A 262 -17.55 15.79 -6.33
N TYR A 263 -17.63 16.26 -5.08
CA TYR A 263 -18.30 17.52 -4.76
C TYR A 263 -17.69 18.70 -5.53
N ILE A 264 -16.35 18.79 -5.54
CA ILE A 264 -15.63 19.81 -6.30
C ILE A 264 -15.88 19.65 -7.80
N ILE A 265 -15.78 18.42 -8.33
CA ILE A 265 -15.94 18.11 -9.75
C ILE A 265 -17.38 18.41 -10.21
N VAL A 266 -18.40 18.01 -9.45
CA VAL A 266 -19.82 18.27 -9.76
C VAL A 266 -20.09 19.78 -9.85
N ASN A 267 -19.56 20.56 -8.89
CA ASN A 267 -19.69 22.00 -8.92
C ASN A 267 -18.95 22.63 -10.12
N ALA A 268 -17.77 22.09 -10.48
CA ALA A 268 -16.99 22.58 -11.61
C ALA A 268 -17.67 22.31 -12.96
N PHE A 269 -18.30 21.16 -13.11
CA PHE A 269 -18.98 20.75 -14.36
C PHE A 269 -20.41 21.30 -14.46
N GLY A 270 -21.05 21.63 -13.33
CA GLY A 270 -22.41 22.11 -13.27
C GLY A 270 -23.43 21.16 -13.91
N GLU A 271 -24.36 21.69 -14.70
CA GLU A 271 -25.42 20.90 -15.35
C GLU A 271 -24.90 19.86 -16.35
N LYS A 272 -23.73 20.09 -16.95
CA LYS A 272 -23.10 19.15 -17.90
C LYS A 272 -22.67 17.85 -17.24
N PHE A 273 -22.41 17.83 -15.90
CA PHE A 273 -21.96 16.64 -15.21
C PHE A 273 -22.88 15.43 -15.42
N LYS A 274 -24.21 15.64 -15.29
CA LYS A 274 -25.19 14.57 -15.44
C LYS A 274 -25.23 14.00 -16.86
N SER A 275 -25.07 14.84 -17.89
CA SER A 275 -25.10 14.38 -19.29
C SER A 275 -23.82 13.65 -19.69
N LEU A 276 -22.66 14.06 -19.14
CA LEU A 276 -21.36 13.46 -19.45
C LEU A 276 -21.11 12.17 -18.66
N LEU A 277 -21.55 12.09 -17.41
CA LEU A 277 -21.26 11.01 -16.45
C LEU A 277 -22.53 10.58 -15.69
N PRO A 278 -23.51 9.98 -16.36
CA PRO A 278 -24.83 9.72 -15.79
C PRO A 278 -24.82 8.72 -14.61
N LEU A 279 -24.00 7.66 -14.64
CA LEU A 279 -23.90 6.69 -13.54
C LEU A 279 -23.18 7.28 -12.34
N THR A 280 -22.12 8.05 -12.58
CA THR A 280 -21.40 8.78 -11.53
C THR A 280 -22.32 9.82 -10.87
N SER A 281 -23.14 10.51 -11.66
CA SER A 281 -24.15 11.44 -11.15
C SER A 281 -25.21 10.74 -10.29
N LYS A 282 -25.64 9.54 -10.68
CA LYS A 282 -26.57 8.73 -9.90
C LYS A 282 -25.93 8.28 -8.58
N TRP A 283 -24.68 7.80 -8.64
CA TRP A 283 -23.93 7.41 -7.45
C TRP A 283 -23.80 8.61 -6.48
N PHE A 284 -23.38 9.76 -6.97
CA PHE A 284 -23.19 10.95 -6.14
C PHE A 284 -24.51 11.37 -5.44
N LYS A 285 -25.64 11.32 -6.15
CA LYS A 285 -26.95 11.57 -5.56
C LYS A 285 -27.33 10.56 -4.47
N ASN A 286 -26.99 9.28 -4.65
CA ASN A 286 -27.22 8.29 -3.60
C ASN A 286 -26.40 8.62 -2.34
N VAL A 287 -25.14 9.09 -2.51
CA VAL A 287 -24.29 9.53 -1.40
C VAL A 287 -24.87 10.78 -0.72
N GLU A 288 -25.38 11.77 -1.49
CA GLU A 288 -26.02 12.98 -0.94
C GLU A 288 -27.27 12.66 -0.09
N GLN A 289 -27.96 11.58 -0.39
CA GLN A 289 -29.19 11.16 0.31
C GLN A 289 -28.92 10.42 1.62
N VAL A 290 -27.67 10.14 1.97
CA VAL A 290 -27.31 9.48 3.23
C VAL A 290 -27.29 10.51 4.36
N PRO A 291 -28.20 10.45 5.34
CA PRO A 291 -28.33 11.49 6.37
C PRO A 291 -27.07 11.66 7.22
N GLU A 292 -26.35 10.57 7.49
CA GLU A 292 -25.15 10.59 8.31
C GLU A 292 -23.99 11.36 7.67
N LEU A 293 -24.09 11.66 6.37
CA LEU A 293 -23.09 12.45 5.63
C LEU A 293 -23.35 13.96 5.67
N GLU A 294 -24.47 14.42 6.25
CA GLU A 294 -24.79 15.84 6.38
C GLU A 294 -23.64 16.63 7.03
N ILE A 295 -23.02 16.08 8.07
CA ILE A 295 -21.89 16.70 8.75
C ILE A 295 -20.71 16.99 7.81
N VAL A 296 -20.50 16.13 6.82
CA VAL A 296 -19.44 16.29 5.82
C VAL A 296 -19.86 17.29 4.75
N PHE A 297 -21.12 17.23 4.29
CA PHE A 297 -21.65 18.21 3.35
C PHE A 297 -21.64 19.63 3.92
N ASN A 298 -21.86 19.80 5.23
CA ASN A 298 -21.75 21.12 5.89
C ASN A 298 -20.33 21.70 5.76
N VAL A 299 -19.29 20.87 5.84
CA VAL A 299 -17.91 21.31 5.57
C VAL A 299 -17.75 21.68 4.09
N LEU A 300 -18.20 20.81 3.17
CA LEU A 300 -18.02 20.99 1.74
C LEU A 300 -18.82 22.19 1.18
N ASN A 301 -19.98 22.50 1.76
CA ASN A 301 -20.80 23.66 1.37
C ASN A 301 -20.11 24.99 1.64
N SER A 302 -19.09 25.04 2.52
CA SER A 302 -18.28 26.22 2.76
C SER A 302 -17.18 26.46 1.71
N LEU A 303 -16.96 25.50 0.81
CA LEU A 303 -15.94 25.62 -0.24
C LEU A 303 -16.35 26.65 -1.30
N GLU A 304 -15.36 27.37 -1.81
CA GLU A 304 -15.54 28.21 -2.98
C GLU A 304 -15.86 27.34 -4.20
N LYS A 305 -16.95 27.67 -4.91
CA LYS A 305 -17.44 26.89 -6.05
C LYS A 305 -16.81 27.38 -7.33
N LYS A 306 -15.87 26.63 -7.87
CA LYS A 306 -15.33 26.83 -9.20
C LYS A 306 -16.31 26.34 -10.26
N LYS A 307 -16.45 27.09 -11.37
CA LYS A 307 -17.19 26.67 -12.57
C LYS A 307 -16.28 26.68 -13.77
N LEU A 308 -16.35 25.64 -14.59
CA LEU A 308 -15.64 25.56 -15.87
C LEU A 308 -16.54 25.97 -17.02
N THR A 309 -15.96 26.58 -18.03
CA THR A 309 -16.63 26.75 -19.33
C THR A 309 -16.58 25.43 -20.08
N ILE A 310 -17.74 24.85 -20.38
CA ILE A 310 -17.87 23.57 -21.08
C ILE A 310 -18.80 23.74 -22.26
N GLU A 311 -18.24 23.87 -23.47
CA GLU A 311 -18.99 24.00 -24.73
C GLU A 311 -19.10 22.64 -25.42
N GLU A 312 -18.11 22.28 -26.22
CA GLU A 312 -17.96 20.96 -26.82
C GLU A 312 -16.88 20.19 -26.11
N VAL A 313 -17.21 18.98 -25.64
CA VAL A 313 -16.30 18.16 -24.80
C VAL A 313 -16.17 16.79 -25.41
N ILE A 314 -14.92 16.36 -25.58
CA ILE A 314 -14.58 15.02 -26.03
C ILE A 314 -14.61 14.08 -24.80
N ILE A 315 -15.26 12.92 -24.94
CA ILE A 315 -15.15 11.83 -23.96
C ILE A 315 -14.08 10.88 -24.50
N PRO A 316 -12.91 10.80 -23.83
CA PRO A 316 -11.83 9.95 -24.29
C PRO A 316 -12.18 8.47 -24.17
N SER A 317 -11.55 7.65 -25.00
CA SER A 317 -11.62 6.20 -24.84
C SER A 317 -10.86 5.79 -23.59
N ALA A 318 -11.54 5.10 -22.67
CA ALA A 318 -10.93 4.49 -21.50
C ALA A 318 -11.18 3.00 -21.51
N GLU A 319 -10.31 2.23 -20.82
CA GLU A 319 -10.52 0.79 -20.68
C GLU A 319 -11.89 0.52 -20.06
N ASP A 320 -12.72 -0.26 -20.77
CA ASP A 320 -14.06 -0.67 -20.32
C ASP A 320 -13.97 -1.83 -19.32
N VAL A 321 -13.27 -1.59 -18.19
CA VAL A 321 -13.04 -2.58 -17.14
C VAL A 321 -13.32 -1.98 -15.76
N SER A 322 -13.71 -2.83 -14.82
CA SER A 322 -13.85 -2.43 -13.42
C SER A 322 -12.49 -2.03 -12.82
N LEU A 323 -12.47 -0.98 -12.01
CA LEU A 323 -11.28 -0.57 -11.24
C LEU A 323 -10.82 -1.63 -10.21
N TYR A 324 -11.63 -2.64 -9.95
CA TYR A 324 -11.25 -3.82 -9.16
C TYR A 324 -10.49 -4.88 -9.96
N LYS A 325 -10.31 -4.70 -11.27
CA LYS A 325 -9.50 -5.62 -12.06
C LYS A 325 -8.05 -5.51 -11.56
N ARG A 326 -7.45 -6.65 -11.26
CA ARG A 326 -6.01 -6.71 -10.99
C ARG A 326 -5.25 -6.21 -12.21
N ASP A 327 -4.23 -5.40 -12.00
CA ASP A 327 -3.32 -5.00 -13.07
C ASP A 327 -2.72 -6.28 -13.71
N PRO A 328 -3.03 -6.56 -14.99
CA PRO A 328 -2.51 -7.76 -15.66
C PRO A 328 -0.99 -7.77 -15.73
N LYS A 329 -0.34 -6.61 -15.77
CA LYS A 329 1.12 -6.49 -15.77
C LYS A 329 1.74 -6.92 -14.44
N ARG A 330 1.04 -6.66 -13.32
CA ARG A 330 1.56 -6.91 -11.97
C ARG A 330 1.19 -8.29 -11.40
N HIS A 331 0.10 -8.90 -11.85
CA HIS A 331 -0.48 -10.12 -11.27
C HIS A 331 -0.57 -11.31 -12.20
N ASN A 332 0.00 -11.23 -13.41
CA ASN A 332 0.12 -12.38 -14.26
C ASN A 332 1.60 -12.81 -14.43
N PRO A 333 2.25 -13.31 -13.35
CA PRO A 333 3.59 -13.92 -13.46
C PRO A 333 3.54 -15.16 -14.36
N ARG A 334 2.34 -15.62 -14.75
CA ARG A 334 2.12 -16.76 -15.65
C ARG A 334 1.93 -16.36 -17.12
N LYS A 335 1.75 -15.10 -17.47
CA LYS A 335 2.14 -14.62 -18.79
C LYS A 335 3.67 -14.58 -18.82
N ARG A 336 4.28 -15.76 -18.79
CA ARG A 336 5.68 -15.93 -19.11
C ARG A 336 5.89 -15.25 -20.46
N MET A 337 6.62 -14.18 -20.47
CA MET A 337 7.32 -13.82 -21.69
C MET A 337 8.17 -15.06 -21.99
N PHE A 338 7.82 -15.82 -23.01
CA PHE A 338 8.67 -16.89 -23.50
C PHE A 338 9.86 -16.19 -24.16
N THR A 339 10.88 -15.91 -23.37
CA THR A 339 12.15 -15.45 -23.89
C THR A 339 12.79 -16.63 -24.59
N LYS A 340 12.92 -16.55 -25.89
CA LYS A 340 13.64 -17.55 -26.64
C LYS A 340 15.12 -17.50 -26.24
N PRO A 341 15.83 -18.64 -26.25
CA PRO A 341 17.28 -18.67 -25.99
C PRO A 341 18.05 -17.65 -26.83
N GLU A 342 17.64 -17.46 -28.08
CA GLU A 342 18.25 -16.52 -29.03
C GLU A 342 18.09 -15.05 -28.59
N ASP A 343 16.93 -14.69 -28.04
CA ASP A 343 16.69 -13.33 -27.52
C ASP A 343 17.62 -13.01 -26.33
N ILE A 344 17.87 -14.03 -25.49
CA ILE A 344 18.77 -13.88 -24.33
C ILE A 344 20.21 -13.77 -24.84
N GLU A 345 20.65 -14.60 -25.78
CA GLU A 345 22.01 -14.53 -26.34
C GLU A 345 22.24 -13.18 -27.03
N ASN A 346 21.27 -12.70 -27.81
CA ASN A 346 21.33 -11.39 -28.43
C ASN A 346 21.43 -10.26 -27.41
N ALA A 347 20.67 -10.34 -26.31
CA ALA A 347 20.73 -9.35 -25.22
C ALA A 347 22.09 -9.41 -24.50
N LEU A 348 22.61 -10.61 -24.23
CA LEU A 348 23.92 -10.78 -23.58
C LEU A 348 25.08 -10.35 -24.47
N SER A 349 24.98 -10.52 -25.81
CA SER A 349 26.01 -10.10 -26.76
C SER A 349 26.16 -8.56 -26.84
N SER A 350 25.17 -7.81 -26.41
CA SER A 350 25.24 -6.33 -26.33
C SER A 350 26.06 -5.81 -25.13
N LEU A 351 26.44 -6.69 -24.21
CA LEU A 351 27.16 -6.32 -22.99
C LEU A 351 28.66 -6.24 -23.23
N VAL A 352 29.28 -5.25 -22.62
CA VAL A 352 30.74 -5.07 -22.57
C VAL A 352 31.26 -5.54 -21.22
N ALA A 353 32.43 -6.16 -21.18
CA ALA A 353 33.01 -6.69 -19.94
C ALA A 353 33.14 -5.64 -18.82
N THR A 354 33.36 -4.36 -19.19
CA THR A 354 33.46 -3.25 -18.22
C THR A 354 32.14 -2.90 -17.51
N MET A 355 30.98 -3.37 -18.02
CA MET A 355 29.67 -3.14 -17.37
C MET A 355 29.52 -4.01 -16.14
N HIS A 356 30.01 -5.25 -16.19
CA HIS A 356 29.83 -6.22 -15.12
C HIS A 356 30.73 -5.89 -13.91
N ILE A 357 30.18 -6.05 -12.72
CA ILE A 357 30.91 -6.02 -11.46
C ILE A 357 31.13 -7.46 -11.01
N ASP A 358 32.39 -7.81 -10.76
CA ASP A 358 32.74 -9.13 -10.28
C ASP A 358 32.15 -9.39 -8.90
N VAL A 359 31.67 -10.62 -8.71
CA VAL A 359 31.11 -11.03 -7.42
C VAL A 359 32.27 -11.24 -6.44
N ASP A 360 32.30 -10.43 -5.39
CA ASP A 360 33.22 -10.61 -4.26
C ASP A 360 32.70 -11.76 -3.38
N ASP A 361 33.45 -12.84 -3.30
CA ASP A 361 33.10 -14.03 -2.51
C ASP A 361 33.39 -13.83 -1.01
N LYS A 362 33.06 -12.64 -0.53
CA LYS A 362 33.27 -12.21 0.85
C LYS A 362 32.46 -13.05 1.81
N ASP A 363 33.12 -13.69 2.76
CA ASP A 363 32.48 -14.35 3.88
C ASP A 363 32.64 -13.53 5.15
N PHE A 364 31.54 -13.29 5.85
CA PHE A 364 31.60 -12.61 7.15
C PHE A 364 32.20 -13.59 8.17
N LYS A 365 33.30 -13.20 8.82
CA LYS A 365 34.03 -14.04 9.79
C LYS A 365 33.18 -14.40 11.01
N ASN A 366 32.28 -13.50 11.41
CA ASN A 366 31.39 -13.71 12.53
C ASN A 366 30.18 -14.58 12.11
N ARG A 367 29.58 -15.24 13.09
CA ARG A 367 28.33 -15.98 12.95
C ARG A 367 27.40 -15.60 14.08
N ILE A 368 26.09 -15.68 13.84
CA ILE A 368 25.08 -15.43 14.86
C ILE A 368 24.85 -16.73 15.65
N GLU A 369 25.00 -16.64 16.96
CA GLU A 369 24.67 -17.76 17.86
C GLU A 369 23.15 -17.81 18.05
N TRP A 370 22.45 -18.47 17.12
CA TRP A 370 20.98 -18.52 17.08
C TRP A 370 20.32 -19.06 18.34
N ASN A 371 21.02 -19.86 19.13
CA ASN A 371 20.56 -20.37 20.43
C ASN A 371 20.49 -19.26 21.51
N THR A 372 21.19 -18.16 21.33
CA THR A 372 21.14 -17.01 22.24
C THR A 372 20.17 -15.92 21.75
N VAL A 373 19.69 -16.02 20.49
CA VAL A 373 18.76 -15.05 19.91
C VAL A 373 17.34 -15.31 20.45
N PRO A 374 16.67 -14.30 21.04
CA PRO A 374 15.32 -14.44 21.55
C PRO A 374 14.32 -14.88 20.47
N ASP A 375 13.28 -15.62 20.85
CA ASP A 375 12.25 -16.14 19.95
C ASP A 375 11.63 -15.06 19.04
N GLY A 376 11.47 -13.84 19.54
CA GLY A 376 10.93 -12.72 18.76
C GLY A 376 11.78 -12.32 17.56
N ALA A 377 13.11 -12.50 17.61
CA ALA A 377 14.04 -12.25 16.51
C ALA A 377 14.42 -13.53 15.75
N ASN A 378 14.19 -14.71 16.35
CA ASN A 378 14.51 -15.99 15.75
C ASN A 378 13.45 -16.40 14.71
N PRO A 379 13.83 -16.90 13.52
CA PRO A 379 12.90 -17.40 12.51
C PRO A 379 11.96 -18.51 13.00
N SER A 380 12.34 -19.26 14.03
CA SER A 380 11.53 -20.32 14.65
C SER A 380 10.18 -19.81 15.18
N ALA A 381 10.09 -18.56 15.59
CA ALA A 381 8.84 -17.93 16.03
C ALA A 381 7.77 -17.80 14.93
N GLY A 382 8.10 -18.09 13.66
CA GLY A 382 7.22 -17.94 12.51
C GLY A 382 6.42 -19.19 12.12
N HIS A 383 6.46 -20.31 12.85
CA HIS A 383 5.81 -21.59 12.51
C HIS A 383 6.13 -22.10 11.09
N LEU A 384 7.36 -21.91 10.64
CA LEU A 384 7.83 -22.38 9.34
C LEU A 384 8.34 -23.85 9.47
N PRO A 385 8.24 -24.68 8.41
CA PRO A 385 8.93 -25.96 8.36
C PRO A 385 10.44 -25.82 8.56
N ASP A 386 11.10 -26.79 9.21
CA ASP A 386 12.50 -26.72 9.63
C ASP A 386 13.49 -26.33 8.52
N GLU A 387 13.35 -26.90 7.34
CA GLU A 387 14.18 -26.52 6.17
C GLU A 387 14.01 -25.06 5.75
N ARG A 388 12.80 -24.52 5.90
CA ARG A 388 12.53 -23.10 5.60
C ARG A 388 13.06 -22.20 6.70
N MET A 389 13.00 -22.64 7.96
CA MET A 389 13.58 -21.92 9.09
C MET A 389 15.09 -21.78 8.93
N ALA A 390 15.79 -22.88 8.68
CA ALA A 390 17.24 -22.87 8.49
C ALA A 390 17.67 -21.92 7.35
N ARG A 391 17.02 -22.03 6.18
CA ARG A 391 17.31 -21.15 5.05
C ARG A 391 17.02 -19.68 5.36
N LYS A 392 15.94 -19.39 6.09
CA LYS A 392 15.62 -18.04 6.50
C LYS A 392 16.63 -17.47 7.49
N ALA A 393 17.06 -18.28 8.48
CA ALA A 393 18.10 -17.88 9.41
C ALA A 393 19.40 -17.51 8.68
N GLN A 394 19.83 -18.34 7.72
CA GLN A 394 21.00 -18.05 6.89
C GLN A 394 20.88 -16.73 6.11
N GLN A 395 19.71 -16.45 5.51
CA GLN A 395 19.49 -15.20 4.81
C GLN A 395 19.56 -13.99 5.76
N LEU A 396 18.89 -14.07 6.91
CA LEU A 396 18.89 -13.02 7.92
C LEU A 396 20.29 -12.76 8.47
N GLU A 397 21.05 -13.82 8.75
CA GLU A 397 22.42 -13.74 9.24
C GLU A 397 23.32 -12.95 8.28
N ASN A 398 23.32 -13.29 6.99
CA ASN A 398 24.14 -12.59 5.99
C ASN A 398 23.82 -11.10 5.92
N LEU A 399 22.53 -10.71 5.89
CA LEU A 399 22.19 -9.31 5.83
C LEU A 399 22.48 -8.59 7.15
N ALA A 400 22.20 -9.20 8.29
CA ALA A 400 22.46 -8.60 9.60
C ALA A 400 23.97 -8.36 9.81
N LEU A 401 24.82 -9.32 9.44
CA LEU A 401 26.27 -9.17 9.50
C LEU A 401 26.79 -8.12 8.51
N ALA A 402 26.22 -8.03 7.32
CA ALA A 402 26.54 -6.98 6.36
C ALA A 402 26.21 -5.59 6.94
N VAL A 403 25.02 -5.43 7.54
CA VAL A 403 24.62 -4.18 8.20
C VAL A 403 25.57 -3.88 9.36
N GLN A 404 25.87 -4.85 10.22
CA GLN A 404 26.77 -4.68 11.35
C GLN A 404 28.18 -4.24 10.93
N SER A 405 28.65 -4.66 9.73
CA SER A 405 29.96 -4.27 9.22
C SER A 405 30.08 -2.80 8.78
N ILE A 406 28.95 -2.11 8.57
CA ILE A 406 28.90 -0.73 8.08
C ILE A 406 28.17 0.23 9.03
N ALA A 407 27.45 -0.30 10.03
CA ALA A 407 26.70 0.48 11.00
C ALA A 407 27.62 1.13 12.04
N LYS A 408 27.18 2.27 12.57
CA LYS A 408 27.78 2.99 13.71
C LYS A 408 26.70 3.24 14.77
N ASP A 409 27.11 3.36 16.02
CA ASP A 409 26.20 3.75 17.09
C ASP A 409 25.55 5.10 16.77
N GLY A 410 24.25 5.19 16.94
CA GLY A 410 23.42 6.34 16.60
C GLY A 410 22.82 6.29 15.20
N ASP A 411 23.23 5.36 14.31
CA ASP A 411 22.66 5.25 12.96
C ASP A 411 21.15 4.95 13.02
N LEU A 412 20.40 5.60 12.13
CA LEU A 412 19.00 5.29 11.85
C LEU A 412 18.92 4.32 10.66
N ILE A 413 18.46 3.10 10.93
CA ILE A 413 18.38 2.02 9.95
C ILE A 413 16.93 1.83 9.53
N VAL A 414 16.64 1.76 8.23
CA VAL A 414 15.30 1.51 7.70
C VAL A 414 15.26 0.15 7.02
N ASP A 415 14.49 -0.80 7.57
CA ASP A 415 14.14 -2.07 6.93
C ASP A 415 12.92 -1.85 6.03
N PHE A 416 13.18 -1.65 4.76
CA PHE A 416 12.17 -1.39 3.74
C PHE A 416 11.46 -2.67 3.30
N CYS A 417 10.14 -2.60 3.16
CA CYS A 417 9.31 -3.78 2.87
C CYS A 417 9.53 -4.88 3.92
N SER A 418 9.62 -4.49 5.18
CA SER A 418 10.06 -5.33 6.30
C SER A 418 9.19 -6.57 6.54
N GLY A 419 7.99 -6.61 5.94
CA GLY A 419 7.02 -7.67 6.17
C GLY A 419 6.66 -7.79 7.65
N SER A 420 6.88 -8.98 8.24
CA SER A 420 6.71 -9.16 9.68
C SER A 420 7.99 -8.85 10.49
N GLY A 421 8.90 -8.07 9.92
CA GLY A 421 10.02 -7.43 10.61
C GLY A 421 11.17 -8.37 11.01
N HIS A 422 11.30 -9.56 10.41
CA HIS A 422 12.32 -10.51 10.87
C HIS A 422 13.75 -9.98 10.81
N LEU A 423 14.10 -9.26 9.72
CA LEU A 423 15.44 -8.69 9.56
C LEU A 423 15.64 -7.49 10.49
N GLY A 424 14.74 -6.52 10.45
CA GLY A 424 14.89 -5.31 11.27
C GLY A 424 14.84 -5.59 12.77
N ILE A 425 14.03 -6.56 13.24
CA ILE A 425 14.02 -6.97 14.66
C ILE A 425 15.36 -7.62 15.05
N LEU A 426 15.92 -8.47 14.19
CA LEU A 426 17.25 -9.06 14.43
C LEU A 426 18.34 -7.97 14.48
N ILE A 427 18.32 -7.02 13.53
CA ILE A 427 19.25 -5.89 13.52
C ILE A 427 19.12 -5.05 14.79
N ALA A 428 17.88 -4.73 15.22
CA ALA A 428 17.64 -3.95 16.43
C ALA A 428 18.16 -4.66 17.71
N HIS A 429 18.05 -5.99 17.74
CA HIS A 429 18.60 -6.81 18.82
C HIS A 429 20.13 -6.82 18.84
N LEU A 430 20.77 -6.94 17.66
CA LEU A 430 22.22 -7.01 17.52
C LEU A 430 22.91 -5.65 17.66
N LEU A 431 22.20 -4.56 17.36
CA LEU A 431 22.70 -3.18 17.35
C LEU A 431 21.85 -2.28 18.26
N PRO A 432 21.92 -2.47 19.59
CA PRO A 432 21.08 -1.70 20.52
C PRO A 432 21.40 -0.19 20.54
N GLY A 433 22.59 0.22 20.05
CA GLY A 433 22.97 1.63 19.88
C GLY A 433 22.36 2.29 18.64
N CYS A 434 21.73 1.52 17.72
CA CYS A 434 21.06 2.03 16.54
C CYS A 434 19.54 2.12 16.74
N THR A 435 18.89 3.01 15.98
CA THR A 435 17.42 3.04 15.88
C THR A 435 16.99 2.33 14.60
N VAL A 436 15.97 1.47 14.67
CA VAL A 436 15.48 0.71 13.53
C VAL A 436 14.04 1.09 13.20
N ILE A 437 13.77 1.44 11.96
CA ILE A 437 12.41 1.63 11.41
C ILE A 437 12.03 0.36 10.63
N LEU A 438 10.89 -0.24 10.99
CA LEU A 438 10.24 -1.27 10.17
C LEU A 438 9.20 -0.59 9.28
N LEU A 439 9.49 -0.46 7.99
CA LEU A 439 8.61 0.16 7.02
C LEU A 439 7.90 -0.92 6.20
N GLU A 440 6.57 -0.99 6.35
CA GLU A 440 5.72 -1.99 5.69
C GLU A 440 4.34 -1.40 5.41
N ASN A 441 3.79 -1.67 4.24
CA ASN A 441 2.49 -1.16 3.84
C ASN A 441 1.30 -2.06 4.29
N LYS A 442 1.58 -3.30 4.69
CA LYS A 442 0.55 -4.26 5.13
C LYS A 442 0.37 -4.22 6.64
N GLU A 443 -0.72 -3.63 7.11
CA GLU A 443 -1.11 -3.53 8.51
C GLU A 443 -0.89 -4.84 9.29
N GLN A 444 -1.41 -5.97 8.78
CA GLN A 444 -1.33 -7.27 9.47
C GLN A 444 0.10 -7.80 9.64
N SER A 445 1.00 -7.45 8.74
CA SER A 445 2.41 -7.81 8.84
C SER A 445 3.09 -7.00 9.93
N LEU A 446 2.83 -5.70 9.94
CA LEU A 446 3.41 -4.78 10.91
C LEU A 446 2.89 -5.04 12.34
N LEU A 447 1.61 -5.38 12.51
CA LEU A 447 1.05 -5.79 13.80
C LEU A 447 1.75 -7.03 14.39
N ARG A 448 2.11 -8.00 13.54
CA ARG A 448 2.90 -9.18 13.97
C ARG A 448 4.32 -8.79 14.40
N ALA A 449 4.96 -7.88 13.65
CA ALA A 449 6.28 -7.36 14.01
C ALA A 449 6.21 -6.61 15.35
N ARG A 450 5.24 -5.72 15.52
CA ARG A 450 5.02 -4.94 16.75
C ARG A 450 4.85 -5.84 17.98
N LYS A 451 4.02 -6.88 17.84
CA LYS A 451 3.85 -7.85 18.94
C LYS A 451 5.18 -8.46 19.37
N ARG A 452 6.01 -8.94 18.43
CA ARG A 452 7.31 -9.54 18.74
C ARG A 452 8.29 -8.56 19.38
N VAL A 453 8.34 -7.33 18.88
CA VAL A 453 9.19 -6.26 19.45
C VAL A 453 8.79 -5.96 20.90
N HIS A 454 7.48 -5.88 21.19
CA HIS A 454 6.97 -5.67 22.53
C HIS A 454 7.26 -6.88 23.45
N ASP A 455 7.05 -8.10 22.95
CA ASP A 455 7.33 -9.34 23.71
C ASP A 455 8.83 -9.43 24.07
N MET A 456 9.73 -8.91 23.22
CA MET A 456 11.18 -8.82 23.47
C MET A 456 11.59 -7.62 24.35
N GLY A 457 10.72 -6.65 24.55
CA GLY A 457 11.02 -5.41 25.29
C GLY A 457 11.99 -4.46 24.59
N LEU A 458 12.18 -4.58 23.26
CA LEU A 458 13.03 -3.67 22.48
C LEU A 458 12.44 -2.25 22.49
N LYS A 459 13.32 -1.24 22.65
CA LYS A 459 12.94 0.18 22.74
C LYS A 459 13.47 1.02 21.57
N ASN A 460 14.27 0.44 20.71
CA ASN A 460 14.94 1.08 19.58
C ASN A 460 14.26 0.77 18.23
N VAL A 461 12.98 0.36 18.23
CA VAL A 461 12.22 0.01 17.02
C VAL A 461 11.00 0.89 16.87
N TYR A 462 10.82 1.47 15.69
CA TYR A 462 9.62 2.21 15.27
C TYR A 462 8.95 1.51 14.09
N PHE A 463 7.62 1.64 14.01
CA PHE A 463 6.80 0.99 13.00
C PHE A 463 6.19 2.03 12.06
N PHE A 464 6.46 1.93 10.76
CA PHE A 464 5.91 2.83 9.76
C PHE A 464 5.02 2.05 8.80
N GLN A 465 3.70 2.20 8.97
CA GLN A 465 2.71 1.66 8.05
C GLN A 465 2.52 2.62 6.88
N CYS A 466 3.30 2.44 5.84
CA CYS A 466 3.21 3.30 4.66
C CYS A 466 3.80 2.65 3.40
N ASN A 467 3.46 3.22 2.26
CA ASN A 467 4.19 2.97 1.03
C ASN A 467 5.56 3.64 1.08
N LEU A 468 6.51 3.08 0.33
CA LEU A 468 7.84 3.68 0.16
C LEU A 468 7.79 5.17 -0.18
N ASP A 469 6.82 5.58 -1.01
CA ASP A 469 6.70 6.95 -1.51
C ASP A 469 6.36 7.96 -0.43
N PHE A 470 5.66 7.55 0.60
CA PHE A 470 5.22 8.44 1.67
C PHE A 470 6.28 8.65 2.77
N PHE A 471 7.32 7.83 2.79
CA PHE A 471 8.47 8.05 3.67
C PHE A 471 9.48 8.98 2.99
N ILE A 472 9.73 10.15 3.56
CA ILE A 472 10.63 11.20 3.05
C ILE A 472 11.74 11.56 4.04
N GLY A 473 11.79 10.87 5.19
CA GLY A 473 12.79 11.11 6.22
C GLY A 473 14.21 10.76 5.78
N LYS A 474 15.17 11.42 6.40
CA LYS A 474 16.58 11.04 6.27
C LYS A 474 16.88 9.84 7.15
N PHE A 475 17.82 9.02 6.73
CA PHE A 475 18.29 7.83 7.44
C PHE A 475 19.73 7.53 7.03
N ASP A 476 20.42 6.66 7.79
CA ASP A 476 21.84 6.38 7.59
C ASP A 476 22.07 5.06 6.84
N ILE A 477 21.20 4.07 7.02
CA ILE A 477 21.31 2.76 6.35
C ILE A 477 19.93 2.31 5.86
N GLY A 478 19.82 2.03 4.57
CA GLY A 478 18.66 1.36 3.98
C GLY A 478 18.90 -0.13 3.81
N VAL A 479 17.95 -0.96 4.27
CA VAL A 479 18.04 -2.42 4.17
C VAL A 479 16.82 -2.95 3.43
N GLY A 480 17.02 -3.98 2.59
CA GLY A 480 15.91 -4.63 1.90
C GLY A 480 16.20 -6.09 1.61
N LEU A 481 15.44 -6.98 2.25
CA LEU A 481 15.44 -8.41 1.97
C LEU A 481 14.16 -8.79 1.23
N HIS A 482 14.31 -9.31 0.00
CA HIS A 482 13.18 -9.67 -0.86
C HIS A 482 12.24 -8.50 -1.22
N ALA A 483 12.78 -7.31 -1.39
CA ALA A 483 12.08 -6.19 -2.01
C ALA A 483 11.82 -6.51 -3.50
N CYS A 484 10.60 -6.98 -3.81
CA CYS A 484 10.28 -7.58 -5.11
C CYS A 484 10.23 -6.57 -6.25
N GLY A 485 10.79 -6.95 -7.40
CA GLY A 485 10.71 -6.18 -8.65
C GLY A 485 11.32 -4.79 -8.49
N ILE A 486 10.53 -3.77 -8.84
CA ILE A 486 10.97 -2.36 -8.80
C ILE A 486 11.20 -1.81 -7.38
N ALA A 487 10.74 -2.52 -6.34
CA ALA A 487 10.91 -2.03 -4.97
C ALA A 487 12.39 -1.92 -4.57
N SER A 488 13.25 -2.86 -5.01
CA SER A 488 14.70 -2.78 -4.80
C SER A 488 15.30 -1.50 -5.41
N ASP A 489 14.84 -1.11 -6.60
CA ASP A 489 15.30 0.11 -7.29
C ASP A 489 14.79 1.38 -6.60
N LEU A 490 13.56 1.37 -6.10
CA LEU A 490 13.00 2.48 -5.31
C LEU A 490 13.73 2.67 -3.98
N ILE A 491 14.13 1.57 -3.32
CA ILE A 491 14.92 1.63 -2.09
C ILE A 491 16.32 2.21 -2.40
N LEU A 492 16.96 1.72 -3.46
CA LEU A 492 18.25 2.23 -3.90
C LEU A 492 18.19 3.75 -4.16
N ASP A 493 17.18 4.22 -4.91
CA ASP A 493 16.99 5.66 -5.17
C ASP A 493 16.81 6.47 -3.87
N LYS A 494 16.10 5.92 -2.88
CA LYS A 494 15.97 6.59 -1.57
C LYS A 494 17.31 6.65 -0.83
N CYS A 495 18.09 5.58 -0.85
CA CYS A 495 19.41 5.57 -0.24
C CYS A 495 20.32 6.61 -0.91
N LEU A 496 20.37 6.64 -2.25
CA LEU A 496 21.18 7.59 -3.00
C LEU A 496 20.75 9.04 -2.75
N LYS A 497 19.45 9.33 -2.65
CA LYS A 497 18.93 10.68 -2.34
C LYS A 497 19.23 11.14 -0.93
N CYS A 498 19.33 10.21 0.02
CA CYS A 498 19.64 10.51 1.43
C CYS A 498 21.13 10.44 1.76
N ASP A 499 21.97 10.09 0.78
CA ASP A 499 23.39 9.76 1.00
C ASP A 499 23.57 8.65 2.04
N ALA A 500 22.63 7.71 2.06
CA ALA A 500 22.56 6.62 3.02
C ALA A 500 23.24 5.37 2.48
N LYS A 501 23.98 4.64 3.33
CA LYS A 501 24.50 3.31 3.03
C LYS A 501 23.35 2.35 2.72
N PHE A 502 23.62 1.28 1.97
CA PHE A 502 22.59 0.28 1.69
C PHE A 502 23.09 -1.15 1.74
N VAL A 503 22.20 -2.06 2.15
CA VAL A 503 22.36 -3.52 2.10
C VAL A 503 21.10 -4.13 1.51
N LEU A 504 21.17 -4.60 0.27
CA LEU A 504 20.01 -5.09 -0.48
C LEU A 504 20.22 -6.52 -0.96
N CYS A 505 19.17 -7.34 -0.86
CA CYS A 505 19.08 -8.64 -1.50
C CYS A 505 17.85 -8.66 -2.41
N PRO A 506 17.99 -8.29 -3.70
CA PRO A 506 16.88 -8.21 -4.64
C PRO A 506 16.29 -9.58 -4.96
N CYS A 507 15.04 -9.56 -5.43
CA CYS A 507 14.38 -10.75 -5.97
C CYS A 507 13.40 -10.35 -7.08
N CYS A 508 12.77 -11.34 -7.76
CA CYS A 508 11.73 -11.11 -8.78
C CYS A 508 12.17 -10.17 -9.91
N TYR A 509 13.32 -10.45 -10.51
CA TYR A 509 13.90 -9.65 -11.60
C TYR A 509 12.99 -9.58 -12.85
N GLY A 510 12.22 -10.61 -13.14
CA GLY A 510 11.22 -10.61 -14.22
C GLY A 510 10.00 -9.70 -13.97
N SER A 511 9.94 -9.05 -12.81
CA SER A 511 8.92 -8.06 -12.47
C SER A 511 9.38 -6.61 -12.65
N LEU A 512 10.56 -6.40 -13.22
CA LEU A 512 11.06 -5.07 -13.58
C LEU A 512 10.18 -4.45 -14.66
N GLN A 513 9.89 -3.18 -14.53
CA GLN A 513 9.15 -2.39 -15.51
C GLN A 513 9.47 -0.91 -15.36
N ALA A 514 9.57 -0.21 -16.49
CA ALA A 514 9.69 1.24 -16.47
C ALA A 514 8.43 1.88 -15.87
N THR A 515 8.63 2.96 -15.13
CA THR A 515 7.57 3.77 -14.54
C THR A 515 7.87 5.25 -14.80
N ASP A 516 6.99 6.15 -14.38
CA ASP A 516 7.25 7.60 -14.48
C ASP A 516 8.52 8.04 -13.72
N ARG A 517 9.03 7.20 -12.80
CA ARG A 517 10.18 7.49 -11.94
C ARG A 517 11.39 6.61 -12.18
N LEU A 518 11.18 5.42 -12.71
CA LEU A 518 12.24 4.42 -12.93
C LEU A 518 12.39 4.16 -14.42
N VAL A 519 13.56 4.47 -14.93
CA VAL A 519 13.96 4.18 -16.30
C VAL A 519 15.00 3.06 -16.27
N TYR A 520 14.96 2.17 -17.25
CA TYR A 520 15.92 1.07 -17.41
C TYR A 520 16.62 1.14 -18.78
N PRO A 521 17.92 0.82 -18.85
CA PRO A 521 18.83 0.54 -17.73
C PRO A 521 18.97 1.72 -16.77
N ARG A 522 19.48 1.46 -15.54
CA ARG A 522 19.55 2.45 -14.47
C ARG A 522 20.77 3.37 -14.58
N SER A 523 21.93 2.83 -14.97
CA SER A 523 23.20 3.54 -15.03
C SER A 523 23.55 3.98 -16.45
N LYS A 524 24.41 5.00 -16.54
CA LYS A 524 24.98 5.45 -17.82
C LYS A 524 25.87 4.39 -18.45
N VAL A 525 26.52 3.56 -17.65
CA VAL A 525 27.38 2.46 -18.13
C VAL A 525 26.60 1.48 -19.00
N PHE A 526 25.33 1.22 -18.64
CA PHE A 526 24.43 0.31 -19.38
C PHE A 526 23.60 0.99 -20.47
N SER A 527 23.83 2.26 -20.78
CA SER A 527 23.01 3.07 -21.71
C SER A 527 22.94 2.51 -23.14
N SER A 528 23.90 1.66 -23.55
CA SER A 528 23.89 0.98 -24.86
C SER A 528 22.91 -0.21 -24.93
N VAL A 529 22.44 -0.72 -23.79
CA VAL A 529 21.49 -1.82 -23.70
C VAL A 529 20.07 -1.28 -23.83
N SER A 530 19.31 -1.77 -24.82
CA SER A 530 17.92 -1.34 -24.98
C SER A 530 17.04 -1.83 -23.82
N ILE A 531 15.91 -1.15 -23.58
CA ILE A 531 14.96 -1.54 -22.54
C ILE A 531 14.46 -2.98 -22.74
N ASP A 532 14.21 -3.39 -23.99
CA ASP A 532 13.73 -4.74 -24.29
C ASP A 532 14.78 -5.81 -24.00
N GLN A 533 16.05 -5.55 -24.34
CA GLN A 533 17.19 -6.41 -23.98
C GLN A 533 17.34 -6.50 -22.45
N TYR A 534 17.26 -5.37 -21.77
CA TYR A 534 17.37 -5.31 -20.30
C TYR A 534 16.26 -6.10 -19.60
N LEU A 535 15.01 -5.93 -20.02
CA LEU A 535 13.88 -6.69 -19.48
C LEU A 535 13.96 -8.19 -19.82
N THR A 536 14.53 -8.54 -20.99
CA THR A 536 14.81 -9.93 -21.37
C THR A 536 15.83 -10.56 -20.42
N ILE A 537 16.92 -9.84 -20.09
CA ILE A 537 17.91 -10.27 -19.09
C ILE A 537 17.26 -10.41 -17.71
N GLY A 538 16.44 -9.44 -17.29
CA GLY A 538 15.71 -9.50 -16.02
C GLY A 538 14.78 -10.70 -15.93
N HIS A 539 14.08 -11.04 -17.02
CA HIS A 539 13.23 -12.23 -17.08
C HIS A 539 14.04 -13.53 -17.04
N ALA A 540 15.20 -13.57 -17.71
CA ALA A 540 16.10 -14.72 -17.66
C ALA A 540 16.70 -14.91 -16.26
N ALA A 541 16.97 -13.82 -15.52
CA ALA A 541 17.44 -13.85 -14.15
C ALA A 541 16.49 -14.57 -13.18
N ASP A 542 15.18 -14.66 -13.50
CA ASP A 542 14.22 -15.42 -12.70
C ASP A 542 14.22 -16.94 -12.96
N GLN A 543 14.93 -17.40 -13.96
CA GLN A 543 15.00 -18.82 -14.35
C GLN A 543 16.06 -19.59 -13.53
N THR A 544 16.20 -19.28 -12.25
CA THR A 544 17.13 -19.93 -11.32
C THR A 544 16.45 -21.07 -10.57
N HIS A 545 16.17 -22.17 -11.28
CA HIS A 545 15.64 -23.38 -10.65
C HIS A 545 16.78 -24.36 -10.34
N LYS A 546 16.72 -25.06 -9.20
CA LYS A 546 17.67 -26.12 -8.85
C LYS A 546 17.79 -27.14 -10.01
N GLU A 547 19.01 -27.53 -10.33
CA GLU A 547 19.33 -28.60 -11.28
C GLU A 547 18.93 -28.34 -12.75
N CYS A 548 18.68 -27.11 -13.13
CA CYS A 548 18.38 -26.74 -14.51
C CYS A 548 19.62 -26.11 -15.18
N PRO A 549 19.95 -26.47 -16.45
CA PRO A 549 21.03 -25.81 -17.21
C PRO A 549 20.83 -24.28 -17.34
N LEU A 550 19.61 -23.80 -17.19
CA LEU A 550 19.29 -22.38 -17.20
C LEU A 550 19.72 -21.64 -15.92
N THR A 551 20.05 -22.37 -14.84
CA THR A 551 20.42 -21.75 -13.56
C THR A 551 21.69 -20.92 -13.66
N ILE A 552 22.74 -21.45 -14.32
CA ILE A 552 24.00 -20.72 -14.51
C ILE A 552 23.78 -19.43 -15.29
N ARG A 553 22.97 -19.49 -16.36
CA ARG A 553 22.59 -18.32 -17.14
C ARG A 553 21.76 -17.35 -16.32
N GLY A 554 20.81 -17.84 -15.53
CA GLY A 554 19.99 -17.03 -14.62
C GLY A 554 20.83 -16.30 -13.58
N ASP A 555 21.81 -16.96 -12.97
CA ASP A 555 22.75 -16.37 -12.03
C ASP A 555 23.59 -15.26 -12.67
N TRP A 556 24.06 -15.48 -13.90
CA TRP A 556 24.75 -14.46 -14.68
C TRP A 556 23.84 -13.25 -14.97
N CYS A 557 22.62 -13.50 -15.42
CA CYS A 557 21.64 -12.44 -15.68
C CYS A 557 21.29 -11.64 -14.41
N MET A 558 21.21 -12.30 -13.24
CA MET A 558 21.06 -11.58 -11.96
C MET A 558 22.24 -10.65 -11.69
N ALA A 559 23.48 -11.14 -11.85
CA ALA A 559 24.68 -10.35 -11.64
C ALA A 559 24.75 -9.13 -12.56
N ILE A 560 24.29 -9.25 -13.82
CA ILE A 560 24.20 -8.14 -14.77
C ILE A 560 23.23 -7.06 -14.29
N ILE A 561 22.00 -7.43 -13.95
CA ILE A 561 20.99 -6.47 -13.45
C ILE A 561 21.49 -5.76 -12.18
N ASP A 562 22.12 -6.50 -11.28
CA ASP A 562 22.63 -5.94 -10.03
C ASP A 562 23.90 -5.12 -10.25
N SER A 563 24.71 -5.44 -11.28
CA SER A 563 25.82 -4.57 -11.70
C SER A 563 25.32 -3.21 -12.18
N ASP A 564 24.24 -3.16 -12.96
CA ASP A 564 23.64 -1.88 -13.38
C ASP A 564 23.17 -1.03 -12.17
N ARG A 565 22.55 -1.65 -11.17
CA ARG A 565 22.18 -0.99 -9.90
C ARG A 565 23.38 -0.41 -9.16
N LEU A 566 24.45 -1.20 -9.09
CA LEU A 566 25.66 -0.78 -8.39
C LEU A 566 26.46 0.26 -9.20
N ARG A 567 26.48 0.18 -10.54
CA ARG A 567 27.06 1.22 -11.40
C ARG A 567 26.32 2.55 -11.24
N LEU A 568 24.99 2.52 -11.11
CA LEU A 568 24.25 3.72 -10.73
C LEU A 568 24.76 4.30 -9.40
N ALA A 569 24.95 3.47 -8.38
CA ALA A 569 25.43 3.94 -7.08
C ALA A 569 26.87 4.51 -7.18
N GLU A 570 27.75 3.93 -8.00
CA GLU A 570 29.08 4.50 -8.27
C GLU A 570 29.00 5.90 -8.92
N GLU A 571 28.01 6.14 -9.78
CA GLU A 571 27.78 7.47 -10.37
C GLU A 571 27.41 8.53 -9.30
N TYR A 572 26.89 8.09 -8.15
CA TYR A 572 26.62 8.92 -6.97
C TYR A 572 27.78 8.96 -5.97
N GLY A 573 28.96 8.40 -6.32
CA GLY A 573 30.16 8.42 -5.48
C GLY A 573 30.23 7.30 -4.43
N TYR A 574 29.40 6.25 -4.54
CA TYR A 574 29.43 5.13 -3.60
C TYR A 574 30.57 4.15 -3.92
N LYS A 575 31.19 3.64 -2.85
CA LYS A 575 31.98 2.42 -2.93
C LYS A 575 31.03 1.23 -2.82
N VAL A 576 31.02 0.38 -3.84
CA VAL A 576 30.03 -0.70 -3.95
C VAL A 576 30.68 -2.07 -3.90
N THR A 577 29.93 -3.07 -3.47
CA THR A 577 30.32 -4.49 -3.49
C THR A 577 29.12 -5.32 -3.94
N LEU A 578 29.33 -6.17 -4.95
CA LEU A 578 28.42 -7.25 -5.30
C LEU A 578 28.92 -8.53 -4.63
N SER A 579 28.17 -9.09 -3.70
CA SER A 579 28.50 -10.33 -3.01
C SER A 579 27.38 -11.35 -3.11
N ARG A 580 27.51 -12.49 -2.45
CA ARG A 580 26.47 -13.53 -2.39
C ARG A 580 26.23 -13.98 -0.97
N LEU A 581 24.96 -14.31 -0.67
CA LEU A 581 24.59 -14.93 0.59
C LEU A 581 25.21 -16.31 0.73
N LYS A 582 25.66 -16.66 1.91
CA LYS A 582 26.28 -17.96 2.25
C LYS A 582 25.40 -18.74 3.26
N PRO A 583 25.19 -20.05 3.07
CA PRO A 583 25.58 -20.85 1.89
C PRO A 583 24.73 -20.46 0.66
N LEU A 584 25.25 -20.66 -0.53
CA LEU A 584 24.55 -20.32 -1.80
C LEU A 584 23.17 -20.99 -1.93
N SER A 585 22.98 -22.12 -1.24
CA SER A 585 21.71 -22.88 -1.23
C SER A 585 20.61 -22.24 -0.38
N CYS A 586 20.91 -21.18 0.41
CA CYS A 586 19.91 -20.55 1.27
C CYS A 586 18.75 -19.92 0.47
N THR A 587 19.03 -19.42 -0.73
CA THR A 587 18.04 -18.94 -1.68
C THR A 587 18.62 -18.93 -3.11
N PRO A 588 17.81 -19.20 -4.15
CA PRO A 588 18.26 -19.03 -5.53
C PRO A 588 18.46 -17.56 -5.92
N LYS A 589 17.93 -16.61 -5.17
CA LYS A 589 18.11 -15.16 -5.34
C LYS A 589 19.06 -14.66 -4.24
N ASN A 590 20.34 -14.95 -4.42
CA ASN A 590 21.35 -14.82 -3.36
C ASN A 590 22.34 -13.66 -3.53
N ASN A 591 22.11 -12.75 -4.48
CA ASN A 591 22.96 -11.58 -4.64
C ASN A 591 22.77 -10.62 -3.44
N LEU A 592 23.87 -10.11 -2.96
CA LEU A 592 23.95 -9.13 -1.87
C LEU A 592 24.67 -7.88 -2.35
N LEU A 593 23.94 -6.78 -2.41
CA LEU A 593 24.42 -5.47 -2.83
C LEU A 593 24.74 -4.65 -1.60
N ILE A 594 25.96 -4.17 -1.49
CA ILE A 594 26.39 -3.29 -0.40
C ILE A 594 26.96 -2.01 -1.01
N GLY A 595 26.50 -0.87 -0.53
CA GLY A 595 27.02 0.45 -0.90
C GLY A 595 27.27 1.32 0.31
N VAL A 596 28.43 1.96 0.32
CA VAL A 596 28.83 2.90 1.37
C VAL A 596 29.21 4.19 0.67
N SER A 597 28.62 5.31 1.10
CA SER A 597 29.00 6.64 0.62
C SER A 597 30.46 6.93 0.96
N ALA A 598 31.17 7.60 0.05
CA ALA A 598 32.61 7.86 0.16
C ALA A 598 32.92 8.85 1.27
#